data_08291f3e346a28886aff5adc90a407c9
#
_entry.id   08291f3e346a28886aff5adc90a407c9
#
_cell.length_a   1.000
_cell.length_b   1.000
_cell.length_c   1.000
_cell.angle_alpha   90.00
_cell.angle_beta   90.00
_cell.angle_gamma   90.00
#
_symmetry.space_group_name_H-M   'P 1'
#
loop_
_entity.id
_entity.type
_entity.pdbx_description
1 polymer ?
#
loop_
_entity_poly.entity_id
_entity_poly.type
_entity_poly.pdbx_seq_one_letter_code
_entity_poly.pdbx_strand_id
1 'polypeptide(L)'
;KETLLDAGFNTGERTLLLACEEGLVEYDDDFLTKTNTALVTVDNEAAMSYEFLKKCDSLIEPDRVMIEFNGTWNLNSFMDVEYPFDWLLVQILSTVDASTFAMYLGNMRSMIYDQLVHSETIIFNRCDETTKKLYLRNNIKAINKGAQLIYETRDGQIVDLKDDELPFDIHAEVIAIEDDDYGLWYMDALEHPRKYEGKRIQLKGKVIAT
;
A
#
# COMPACT_ATOMS: atom_id res chain seq x y z
N LYS A 1 -1.21 -6.76 9.45
CA LYS A 1 0.04 -7.52 9.27
C LYS A 1 -0.25 -8.97 8.87
N GLU A 2 -0.97 -9.74 9.67
CA GLU A 2 -1.27 -11.17 9.42
C GLU A 2 -2.00 -11.39 8.09
N THR A 3 -2.97 -10.54 7.73
CA THR A 3 -3.77 -10.69 6.51
C THR A 3 -2.93 -10.59 5.22
N LEU A 4 -1.93 -9.70 5.19
CA LEU A 4 -1.00 -9.56 4.05
C LEU A 4 -0.03 -10.74 3.96
N LEU A 5 0.32 -11.30 5.11
CA LEU A 5 1.15 -12.47 5.21
C LEU A 5 0.37 -13.74 4.84
N ASP A 6 -0.89 -13.88 5.25
CA ASP A 6 -1.74 -15.05 4.93
C ASP A 6 -2.02 -15.20 3.42
N ALA A 7 -2.24 -14.10 2.71
CA ALA A 7 -2.60 -14.16 1.31
C ALA A 7 -1.49 -14.68 0.38
N GLY A 8 -0.24 -14.66 0.82
CA GLY A 8 0.92 -15.03 -0.01
C GLY A 8 1.70 -16.26 0.46
N PHE A 9 1.47 -16.77 1.66
CA PHE A 9 2.34 -17.78 2.29
C PHE A 9 2.02 -19.24 1.99
N ASN A 10 0.90 -19.54 1.34
CA ASN A 10 0.48 -20.93 1.08
C ASN A 10 1.10 -21.58 -0.16
N THR A 11 2.16 -21.00 -0.74
CA THR A 11 2.77 -21.50 -1.99
C THR A 11 3.90 -22.50 -1.80
N GLY A 12 4.36 -22.73 -0.56
CA GLY A 12 5.55 -23.55 -0.27
C GLY A 12 6.87 -22.80 -0.53
N GLU A 13 6.83 -21.55 -0.94
CA GLU A 13 7.99 -20.68 -1.13
C GLU A 13 8.65 -20.36 0.22
N ARG A 14 9.98 -20.23 0.20
CA ARG A 14 10.75 -19.75 1.34
C ARG A 14 10.71 -18.23 1.37
N THR A 15 10.18 -17.66 2.44
CA THR A 15 10.10 -16.21 2.63
C THR A 15 11.16 -15.74 3.61
N LEU A 16 11.91 -14.69 3.25
CA LEU A 16 12.70 -13.90 4.18
C LEU A 16 11.85 -12.69 4.60
N LEU A 17 11.62 -12.53 5.90
CA LEU A 17 11.00 -11.34 6.48
C LEU A 17 12.04 -10.51 7.22
N LEU A 18 12.34 -9.32 6.70
CA LEU A 18 13.17 -8.33 7.39
C LEU A 18 12.25 -7.41 8.21
N ALA A 19 12.31 -7.53 9.54
CA ALA A 19 11.55 -6.69 10.45
C ALA A 19 12.41 -5.51 10.92
N CYS A 20 12.12 -4.31 10.41
CA CYS A 20 12.86 -3.08 10.72
C CYS A 20 12.16 -2.21 11.76
N GLU A 21 11.03 -2.65 12.30
CA GLU A 21 10.27 -1.93 13.32
C GLU A 21 9.96 -2.87 14.49
N GLU A 22 10.24 -2.41 15.72
CA GLU A 22 9.78 -3.09 16.93
C GLU A 22 8.26 -2.88 17.05
N GLY A 23 7.48 -3.89 16.66
CA GLY A 23 6.04 -3.88 16.80
C GLY A 23 5.60 -4.26 18.22
N LEU A 24 4.37 -3.89 18.59
CA LEU A 24 3.74 -4.35 19.85
C LEU A 24 3.41 -5.84 19.84
N VAL A 25 3.43 -6.47 18.67
CA VAL A 25 3.10 -7.88 18.46
C VAL A 25 4.31 -8.57 17.85
N GLU A 26 4.86 -9.54 18.56
CA GLU A 26 5.90 -10.42 18.04
C GLU A 26 5.28 -11.42 17.06
N TYR A 27 6.07 -11.86 16.09
CA TYR A 27 5.67 -12.93 15.19
C TYR A 27 5.71 -14.27 15.92
N ASP A 28 4.62 -15.04 15.87
CA ASP A 28 4.51 -16.34 16.48
C ASP A 28 5.39 -17.37 15.73
N ASP A 29 6.19 -18.13 16.46
CA ASP A 29 7.07 -19.18 15.91
C ASP A 29 6.29 -20.23 15.12
N ASP A 30 5.09 -20.60 15.58
CA ASP A 30 4.21 -21.54 14.88
C ASP A 30 3.75 -20.96 13.54
N PHE A 31 3.46 -19.66 13.51
CA PHE A 31 3.10 -18.95 12.28
C PHE A 31 4.28 -18.91 11.30
N LEU A 32 5.47 -18.50 11.74
CA LEU A 32 6.68 -18.47 10.92
C LEU A 32 7.00 -19.85 10.35
N THR A 33 6.86 -20.90 11.16
CA THR A 33 7.11 -22.28 10.72
C THR A 33 6.10 -22.72 9.66
N LYS A 34 4.80 -22.46 9.87
CA LYS A 34 3.73 -22.83 8.92
C LYS A 34 3.87 -22.14 7.58
N THR A 35 4.37 -20.91 7.59
CA THR A 35 4.52 -20.07 6.39
C THR A 35 5.90 -20.18 5.75
N ASN A 36 6.75 -21.09 6.23
CA ASN A 36 8.14 -21.25 5.76
C ASN A 36 8.91 -19.91 5.73
N THR A 37 8.75 -19.11 6.79
CA THR A 37 9.31 -17.76 6.89
C THR A 37 10.50 -17.70 7.83
N ALA A 38 11.63 -17.20 7.35
CA ALA A 38 12.79 -16.85 8.16
C ALA A 38 12.69 -15.37 8.55
N LEU A 39 12.65 -15.08 9.85
CA LEU A 39 12.60 -13.72 10.40
C LEU A 39 14.01 -13.24 10.73
N VAL A 40 14.35 -12.04 10.27
CA VAL A 40 15.57 -11.32 10.64
C VAL A 40 15.20 -9.92 11.09
N THR A 41 15.55 -9.57 12.33
CA THR A 41 15.33 -8.24 12.88
C THR A 41 16.47 -7.30 12.49
N VAL A 42 16.12 -6.07 12.15
CA VAL A 42 17.06 -5.01 11.76
C VAL A 42 16.86 -3.79 12.63
N ASP A 43 17.79 -3.56 13.55
CA ASP A 43 17.64 -2.56 14.61
C ASP A 43 17.89 -1.12 14.19
N ASN A 44 18.57 -0.90 13.06
CA ASN A 44 18.86 0.45 12.59
C ASN A 44 18.98 0.53 11.06
N GLU A 45 18.70 1.71 10.53
CA GLU A 45 18.71 1.99 9.08
C GLU A 45 20.05 1.70 8.41
N ALA A 46 21.17 2.03 9.07
CA ALA A 46 22.51 1.84 8.51
C ALA A 46 22.89 0.35 8.34
N ALA A 47 22.18 -0.57 9.01
CA ALA A 47 22.38 -1.99 8.82
C ALA A 47 21.83 -2.50 7.49
N MET A 48 20.90 -1.79 6.86
CA MET A 48 20.29 -2.16 5.57
C MET A 48 21.25 -1.85 4.40
N SER A 49 22.38 -2.53 4.38
CA SER A 49 23.42 -2.41 3.34
C SER A 49 23.38 -3.56 2.36
N TYR A 50 24.02 -3.40 1.18
CA TYR A 50 24.19 -4.48 0.21
C TYR A 50 24.81 -5.75 0.84
N GLU A 51 25.85 -5.58 1.65
CA GLU A 51 26.54 -6.71 2.29
C GLU A 51 25.61 -7.47 3.24
N PHE A 52 24.77 -6.75 3.97
CA PHE A 52 23.77 -7.36 4.84
C PHE A 52 22.73 -8.13 4.03
N LEU A 53 22.14 -7.50 3.01
CA LEU A 53 21.14 -8.14 2.14
C LEU A 53 21.70 -9.37 1.44
N LYS A 54 22.92 -9.28 0.90
CA LYS A 54 23.63 -10.41 0.27
C LYS A 54 23.93 -11.55 1.24
N LYS A 55 24.25 -11.23 2.49
CA LYS A 55 24.43 -12.24 3.53
C LYS A 55 23.12 -12.97 3.84
N CYS A 56 22.02 -12.25 3.98
CA CYS A 56 20.70 -12.83 4.19
C CYS A 56 20.31 -13.73 3.00
N ASP A 57 20.53 -13.26 1.78
CA ASP A 57 20.28 -14.03 0.56
C ASP A 57 21.05 -15.36 0.56
N SER A 58 22.36 -15.30 0.77
CA SER A 58 23.22 -16.49 0.75
C SER A 58 22.96 -17.50 1.87
N LEU A 59 22.43 -17.06 3.02
CA LEU A 59 22.16 -17.94 4.17
C LEU A 59 20.77 -18.56 4.11
N ILE A 60 19.80 -17.85 3.54
CA ILE A 60 18.38 -18.24 3.59
C ILE A 60 17.93 -18.77 2.24
N GLU A 61 18.54 -18.30 1.14
CA GLU A 61 18.13 -18.62 -0.24
C GLU A 61 16.61 -18.45 -0.44
N PRO A 62 16.07 -17.22 -0.23
CA PRO A 62 14.64 -16.99 -0.23
C PRO A 62 14.08 -16.93 -1.66
N ASP A 63 12.88 -17.49 -1.88
CA ASP A 63 12.09 -17.30 -3.10
C ASP A 63 11.39 -15.94 -3.10
N ARG A 64 11.13 -15.40 -1.88
CA ARG A 64 10.47 -14.11 -1.66
C ARG A 64 11.09 -13.37 -0.50
N VAL A 65 11.21 -12.05 -0.64
CA VAL A 65 11.64 -11.16 0.43
C VAL A 65 10.52 -10.18 0.76
N MET A 66 10.21 -10.05 2.02
CA MET A 66 9.32 -9.03 2.56
C MET A 66 10.08 -8.17 3.55
N ILE A 67 9.92 -6.86 3.45
CA ILE A 67 10.58 -5.90 4.32
C ILE A 67 9.49 -5.11 5.05
N GLU A 68 9.36 -5.31 6.35
CA GLU A 68 8.57 -4.44 7.22
C GLU A 68 9.43 -3.22 7.56
N PHE A 69 9.38 -2.22 6.67
CA PHE A 69 10.23 -1.05 6.77
C PHE A 69 9.78 -0.12 7.90
N ASN A 70 10.73 0.46 8.63
CA ASN A 70 10.41 1.40 9.70
C ASN A 70 9.96 2.74 9.10
N GLY A 71 8.75 3.16 9.46
CA GLY A 71 8.14 4.39 8.93
C GLY A 71 8.86 5.70 9.31
N THR A 72 9.87 5.66 10.17
CA THR A 72 10.71 6.82 10.52
C THR A 72 12.03 6.87 9.75
N TRP A 73 12.39 5.79 9.05
CA TRP A 73 13.63 5.73 8.27
C TRP A 73 13.45 6.37 6.89
N ASN A 74 14.56 6.71 6.26
CA ASN A 74 14.54 7.33 4.93
C ASN A 74 14.37 6.27 3.83
N LEU A 75 13.15 6.16 3.30
CA LEU A 75 12.85 5.20 2.24
C LEU A 75 13.66 5.44 0.97
N ASN A 76 13.93 6.71 0.60
CA ASN A 76 14.74 7.02 -0.58
C ASN A 76 16.17 6.49 -0.43
N SER A 77 16.78 6.62 0.77
CA SER A 77 18.11 6.06 1.03
C SER A 77 18.13 4.54 0.86
N PHE A 78 17.07 3.84 1.27
CA PHE A 78 16.95 2.41 1.08
C PHE A 78 16.72 2.04 -0.41
N MET A 79 15.95 2.82 -1.14
CA MET A 79 15.73 2.61 -2.58
C MET A 79 17.02 2.74 -3.40
N ASP A 80 18.00 3.52 -2.92
CA ASP A 80 19.32 3.70 -3.55
C ASP A 80 20.32 2.59 -3.19
N VAL A 81 19.98 1.68 -2.26
CA VAL A 81 20.82 0.53 -1.91
C VAL A 81 20.85 -0.46 -3.08
N GLU A 82 22.03 -0.98 -3.40
CA GLU A 82 22.16 -2.09 -4.35
C GLU A 82 21.57 -3.38 -3.75
N TYR A 83 20.74 -4.08 -4.53
CA TYR A 83 20.14 -5.35 -4.12
C TYR A 83 20.96 -6.55 -4.64
N PRO A 84 20.87 -7.74 -3.99
CA PRO A 84 21.36 -8.99 -4.57
C PRO A 84 20.82 -9.20 -5.99
N PHE A 85 21.62 -9.82 -6.85
CA PHE A 85 21.37 -9.89 -8.31
C PHE A 85 19.97 -10.39 -8.71
N ASP A 86 19.45 -11.37 -7.97
CA ASP A 86 18.16 -11.99 -8.28
C ASP A 86 16.96 -11.29 -7.57
N TRP A 87 17.22 -10.23 -6.80
CA TRP A 87 16.15 -9.49 -6.12
C TRP A 87 15.58 -8.39 -7.02
N LEU A 88 14.26 -8.36 -7.10
CA LEU A 88 13.52 -7.32 -7.79
C LEU A 88 12.51 -6.70 -6.83
N LEU A 89 12.53 -5.39 -6.69
CA LEU A 89 11.46 -4.67 -5.98
C LEU A 89 10.20 -4.72 -6.84
N VAL A 90 9.20 -5.46 -6.36
CA VAL A 90 7.95 -5.71 -7.12
C VAL A 90 6.80 -4.86 -6.62
N GLN A 91 6.82 -4.42 -5.35
CA GLN A 91 5.74 -3.61 -4.80
C GLN A 91 6.20 -2.86 -3.55
N ILE A 92 5.73 -1.61 -3.42
CA ILE A 92 5.76 -0.83 -2.19
C ILE A 92 4.33 -0.63 -1.72
N LEU A 93 4.05 -1.11 -0.50
CA LEU A 93 2.76 -0.99 0.15
C LEU A 93 2.91 -0.20 1.44
N SER A 94 2.13 0.85 1.61
CA SER A 94 2.11 1.64 2.85
C SER A 94 0.83 1.45 3.63
N THR A 95 0.96 1.34 4.95
CA THR A 95 -0.18 1.34 5.87
C THR A 95 -0.21 2.66 6.64
N VAL A 96 -1.37 3.30 6.69
CA VAL A 96 -1.55 4.62 7.31
C VAL A 96 -2.74 4.59 8.26
N ASP A 97 -2.55 5.00 9.50
CA ASP A 97 -3.65 5.15 10.45
C ASP A 97 -4.53 6.34 10.04
N ALA A 98 -5.76 6.06 9.60
CA ALA A 98 -6.71 7.07 9.13
C ALA A 98 -7.05 8.11 10.21
N SER A 99 -7.06 7.70 11.49
CA SER A 99 -7.43 8.57 12.62
C SER A 99 -6.36 9.61 12.95
N THR A 100 -5.10 9.34 12.63
CA THR A 100 -3.96 10.21 12.95
C THR A 100 -3.36 10.90 11.73
N PHE A 101 -3.75 10.51 10.52
CA PHE A 101 -3.18 11.01 9.27
C PHE A 101 -3.15 12.54 9.17
N ALA A 102 -4.26 13.22 9.50
CA ALA A 102 -4.34 14.69 9.42
C ALA A 102 -3.33 15.37 10.33
N MET A 103 -3.11 14.80 11.52
CA MET A 103 -2.12 15.31 12.49
C MET A 103 -0.68 15.13 11.96
N TYR A 104 -0.37 13.95 11.45
CA TYR A 104 0.97 13.68 10.88
C TYR A 104 1.22 14.50 9.62
N LEU A 105 0.23 14.63 8.73
CA LEU A 105 0.35 15.45 7.54
C LEU A 105 0.60 16.94 7.88
N GLY A 106 0.00 17.43 8.96
CA GLY A 106 0.21 18.82 9.43
C GLY A 106 1.57 19.07 10.07
N ASN A 107 2.09 18.08 10.81
CA ASN A 107 3.30 18.26 11.62
C ASN A 107 4.57 17.65 11.01
N MET A 108 4.43 16.60 10.18
CA MET A 108 5.54 15.80 9.66
C MET A 108 5.38 15.54 8.15
N ARG A 109 5.00 16.60 7.42
CA ARG A 109 4.63 16.49 6.00
C ARG A 109 5.73 15.89 5.11
N SER A 110 6.99 16.27 5.34
CA SER A 110 8.12 15.75 4.57
C SER A 110 8.23 14.22 4.73
N MET A 111 8.18 13.75 5.98
CA MET A 111 8.26 12.32 6.27
C MET A 111 7.08 11.54 5.61
N ILE A 112 5.85 12.06 5.73
CA ILE A 112 4.69 11.45 5.08
C ILE A 112 4.86 11.43 3.55
N TYR A 113 5.37 12.51 2.96
CA TYR A 113 5.65 12.56 1.53
C TYR A 113 6.65 11.48 1.12
N ASP A 114 7.80 11.39 1.79
CA ASP A 114 8.87 10.45 1.47
C ASP A 114 8.41 8.99 1.58
N GLN A 115 7.53 8.68 2.52
CA GLN A 115 6.98 7.33 2.70
C GLN A 115 5.91 6.96 1.64
N LEU A 116 5.13 7.93 1.16
CA LEU A 116 3.96 7.64 0.33
C LEU A 116 4.18 7.88 -1.17
N VAL A 117 5.19 8.65 -1.55
CA VAL A 117 5.41 9.02 -2.97
C VAL A 117 5.71 7.82 -3.87
N HIS A 118 6.32 6.77 -3.33
CA HIS A 118 6.68 5.56 -4.07
C HIS A 118 5.70 4.39 -3.89
N SER A 119 4.66 4.57 -3.09
CA SER A 119 3.72 3.48 -2.79
C SER A 119 2.75 3.23 -3.94
N GLU A 120 2.69 2.02 -4.46
CA GLU A 120 1.66 1.61 -5.43
C GLU A 120 0.31 1.41 -4.75
N THR A 121 0.32 0.96 -3.49
CA THR A 121 -0.90 0.76 -2.70
C THR A 121 -0.75 1.40 -1.33
N ILE A 122 -1.75 2.17 -0.92
CA ILE A 122 -1.82 2.79 0.40
C ILE A 122 -3.09 2.31 1.09
N ILE A 123 -2.93 1.63 2.22
CA ILE A 123 -4.02 1.13 3.04
C ILE A 123 -4.23 2.09 4.21
N PHE A 124 -5.37 2.77 4.22
CA PHE A 124 -5.84 3.48 5.39
C PHE A 124 -6.54 2.52 6.32
N ASN A 125 -5.88 2.14 7.41
CA ASN A 125 -6.47 1.28 8.42
C ASN A 125 -7.21 2.08 9.51
N ARG A 126 -7.95 1.37 10.38
CA ARG A 126 -8.73 1.96 11.48
C ARG A 126 -9.77 2.98 11.04
N CYS A 127 -10.25 2.84 9.80
CA CYS A 127 -11.37 3.65 9.33
C CYS A 127 -12.65 3.36 10.12
N ASP A 128 -13.47 4.38 10.29
CA ASP A 128 -14.80 4.31 10.90
C ASP A 128 -15.78 5.22 10.14
N GLU A 129 -17.01 5.34 10.64
CA GLU A 129 -18.07 6.16 10.04
C GLU A 129 -17.73 7.67 10.00
N THR A 130 -16.79 8.12 10.85
CA THR A 130 -16.36 9.53 10.93
C THR A 130 -15.18 9.82 10.01
N THR A 131 -14.58 8.78 9.43
CA THR A 131 -13.41 8.90 8.56
C THR A 131 -13.76 9.64 7.27
N LYS A 132 -13.12 10.78 7.05
CA LYS A 132 -13.30 11.61 5.84
C LYS A 132 -12.47 11.05 4.69
N LYS A 133 -12.93 9.97 4.09
CA LYS A 133 -12.19 9.24 3.02
C LYS A 133 -11.81 10.13 1.84
N LEU A 134 -12.70 11.03 1.40
CA LEU A 134 -12.40 11.99 0.33
C LEU A 134 -11.26 12.95 0.70
N TYR A 135 -11.18 13.39 1.97
CA TYR A 135 -10.05 14.19 2.46
C TYR A 135 -8.75 13.40 2.40
N LEU A 136 -8.74 12.14 2.88
CA LEU A 136 -7.58 11.26 2.81
C LEU A 136 -7.12 11.10 1.35
N ARG A 137 -8.05 10.74 0.47
CA ARG A 137 -7.80 10.56 -0.95
C ARG A 137 -7.18 11.80 -1.61
N ASN A 138 -7.77 12.96 -1.43
CA ASN A 138 -7.30 14.19 -2.07
C ASN A 138 -5.87 14.56 -1.64
N ASN A 139 -5.53 14.36 -0.36
CA ASN A 139 -4.18 14.59 0.12
C ASN A 139 -3.17 13.57 -0.45
N ILE A 140 -3.55 12.30 -0.56
CA ILE A 140 -2.69 11.30 -1.19
C ILE A 140 -2.51 11.61 -2.68
N LYS A 141 -3.58 11.91 -3.41
CA LYS A 141 -3.49 12.22 -4.85
C LYS A 141 -2.65 13.48 -5.15
N ALA A 142 -2.53 14.38 -4.20
CA ALA A 142 -1.59 15.51 -4.28
C ALA A 142 -0.12 15.09 -4.10
N ILE A 143 0.15 13.95 -3.43
CA ILE A 143 1.48 13.36 -3.20
C ILE A 143 1.81 12.34 -4.30
N ASN A 144 0.90 11.40 -4.52
CA ASN A 144 1.05 10.26 -5.42
C ASN A 144 -0.26 9.98 -6.16
N LYS A 145 -0.33 10.43 -7.39
CA LYS A 145 -1.54 10.29 -8.24
C LYS A 145 -1.83 8.85 -8.61
N GLY A 146 -0.77 8.03 -8.76
CA GLY A 146 -0.86 6.64 -9.19
C GLY A 146 -1.26 5.65 -8.10
N ALA A 147 -1.16 6.03 -6.83
CA ALA A 147 -1.41 5.11 -5.72
C ALA A 147 -2.86 4.59 -5.71
N GLN A 148 -3.01 3.27 -5.57
CA GLN A 148 -4.28 2.66 -5.22
C GLN A 148 -4.57 2.88 -3.73
N LEU A 149 -5.81 3.24 -3.38
CA LEU A 149 -6.21 3.49 -2.00
C LEU A 149 -7.19 2.42 -1.53
N ILE A 150 -6.93 1.87 -0.36
CA ILE A 150 -7.79 0.91 0.31
C ILE A 150 -8.14 1.48 1.68
N TYR A 151 -9.41 1.36 2.08
CA TYR A 151 -9.88 1.77 3.38
C TYR A 151 -10.31 0.53 4.18
N GLU A 152 -9.73 0.36 5.36
CA GLU A 152 -9.92 -0.81 6.20
C GLU A 152 -10.38 -0.38 7.60
N THR A 153 -11.37 -1.05 8.15
CA THR A 153 -11.86 -0.85 9.52
C THR A 153 -10.91 -1.51 10.53
N ARG A 154 -11.15 -1.29 11.83
CA ARG A 154 -10.35 -1.91 12.90
C ARG A 154 -10.41 -3.43 12.94
N ASP A 155 -11.50 -4.00 12.46
CA ASP A 155 -11.76 -5.44 12.38
C ASP A 155 -11.35 -6.04 11.02
N GLY A 156 -10.59 -5.28 10.20
CA GLY A 156 -10.00 -5.77 8.97
C GLY A 156 -10.95 -5.84 7.78
N GLN A 157 -12.10 -5.17 7.85
CA GLN A 157 -13.04 -5.13 6.73
C GLN A 157 -12.72 -3.98 5.77
N ILE A 158 -12.70 -4.28 4.48
CA ILE A 158 -12.55 -3.25 3.45
C ILE A 158 -13.85 -2.48 3.33
N VAL A 159 -13.76 -1.16 3.27
CA VAL A 159 -14.90 -0.24 3.18
C VAL A 159 -14.74 0.60 1.92
N ASP A 160 -15.72 0.50 1.04
CA ASP A 160 -15.78 1.32 -0.17
C ASP A 160 -16.17 2.77 0.12
N LEU A 161 -15.91 3.63 -0.86
CA LEU A 161 -16.43 4.99 -0.85
C LEU A 161 -17.95 4.94 -1.06
N LYS A 162 -18.70 5.70 -0.24
CA LYS A 162 -20.12 5.91 -0.48
C LYS A 162 -20.32 6.80 -1.70
N ASP A 163 -21.51 6.78 -2.29
CA ASP A 163 -21.82 7.56 -3.49
C ASP A 163 -21.60 9.07 -3.31
N ASP A 164 -21.84 9.60 -2.13
CA ASP A 164 -21.59 11.00 -1.76
C ASP A 164 -20.11 11.30 -1.42
N GLU A 165 -19.30 10.26 -1.29
CA GLU A 165 -17.84 10.35 -1.09
C GLU A 165 -17.05 10.19 -2.41
N LEU A 166 -17.73 9.93 -3.54
CA LEU A 166 -17.08 9.83 -4.84
C LEU A 166 -16.63 11.23 -5.32
N PRO A 167 -15.48 11.33 -6.02
CA PRO A 167 -15.00 12.62 -6.54
C PRO A 167 -15.76 13.11 -7.79
N PHE A 168 -16.73 12.36 -8.25
CA PHE A 168 -17.59 12.65 -9.39
C PHE A 168 -19.06 12.43 -9.05
N ASP A 169 -19.95 13.21 -9.68
CA ASP A 169 -21.39 13.11 -9.43
C ASP A 169 -22.03 12.00 -10.28
N ILE A 170 -22.34 10.88 -9.64
CA ILE A 170 -23.00 9.74 -10.25
C ILE A 170 -24.45 10.03 -10.70
N HIS A 171 -25.07 11.10 -10.20
CA HIS A 171 -26.43 11.50 -10.54
C HIS A 171 -26.50 12.49 -11.72
N ALA A 172 -25.34 12.98 -12.16
CA ALA A 172 -25.26 13.86 -13.32
C ALA A 172 -25.77 13.18 -14.60
N GLU A 173 -26.28 13.96 -15.56
CA GLU A 173 -26.66 13.46 -16.88
C GLU A 173 -25.45 12.91 -17.67
N VAL A 174 -24.31 13.54 -17.49
CA VAL A 174 -23.00 13.08 -17.99
C VAL A 174 -22.05 13.06 -16.83
N ILE A 175 -21.58 11.88 -16.45
CA ILE A 175 -20.60 11.70 -15.38
C ILE A 175 -19.22 12.04 -15.95
N ALA A 176 -18.63 13.16 -15.55
CA ALA A 176 -17.27 13.54 -15.94
C ALA A 176 -16.27 12.89 -14.99
N ILE A 177 -15.37 12.07 -15.54
CA ILE A 177 -14.32 11.38 -14.79
C ILE A 177 -13.00 12.04 -15.15
N GLU A 178 -12.32 12.61 -14.16
CA GLU A 178 -10.98 13.16 -14.33
C GLU A 178 -9.93 12.04 -14.43
N ASP A 179 -8.77 12.34 -14.99
CA ASP A 179 -7.72 11.35 -15.23
C ASP A 179 -7.29 10.63 -13.94
N ASP A 180 -7.21 11.38 -12.82
CA ASP A 180 -6.84 10.84 -11.50
C ASP A 180 -7.94 9.97 -10.86
N ASP A 181 -9.16 10.04 -11.36
CA ASP A 181 -10.34 9.32 -10.85
C ASP A 181 -10.71 8.10 -11.68
N TYR A 182 -10.05 7.92 -12.83
CA TYR A 182 -10.36 6.83 -13.76
C TYR A 182 -10.30 5.45 -13.09
N GLY A 183 -9.23 5.18 -12.35
CA GLY A 183 -9.04 3.89 -11.68
C GLY A 183 -10.15 3.60 -10.66
N LEU A 184 -10.51 4.62 -9.87
CA LEU A 184 -11.60 4.52 -8.89
C LEU A 184 -12.94 4.24 -9.58
N TRP A 185 -13.28 5.04 -10.59
CA TRP A 185 -14.49 4.81 -11.37
C TRP A 185 -14.53 3.43 -12.01
N TYR A 186 -13.42 2.98 -12.60
CA TYR A 186 -13.34 1.69 -13.29
C TYR A 186 -13.61 0.52 -12.32
N MET A 187 -13.02 0.54 -11.13
CA MET A 187 -13.23 -0.50 -10.11
C MET A 187 -14.66 -0.47 -9.58
N ASP A 188 -15.17 0.72 -9.22
CA ASP A 188 -16.55 0.86 -8.75
C ASP A 188 -17.58 0.41 -9.83
N ALA A 189 -17.30 0.69 -11.11
CA ALA A 189 -18.17 0.24 -12.21
C ALA A 189 -18.10 -1.27 -12.45
N LEU A 190 -16.97 -1.93 -12.20
CA LEU A 190 -16.86 -3.39 -12.26
C LEU A 190 -17.62 -4.07 -11.13
N GLU A 191 -17.52 -3.53 -9.92
CA GLU A 191 -18.17 -4.09 -8.72
C GLU A 191 -19.66 -3.77 -8.65
N HIS A 192 -20.04 -2.57 -9.12
CA HIS A 192 -21.42 -2.07 -9.08
C HIS A 192 -21.94 -1.66 -10.48
N PRO A 193 -22.00 -2.57 -11.48
CA PRO A 193 -22.32 -2.21 -12.86
C PRO A 193 -23.69 -1.55 -13.03
N ARG A 194 -24.67 -1.92 -12.20
CA ARG A 194 -26.02 -1.34 -12.22
C ARG A 194 -26.06 0.14 -11.88
N LYS A 195 -25.08 0.63 -11.11
CA LYS A 195 -24.94 2.02 -10.71
C LYS A 195 -24.68 2.95 -11.91
N TYR A 196 -24.05 2.41 -12.95
CA TYR A 196 -23.65 3.12 -14.16
C TYR A 196 -24.45 2.74 -15.40
N GLU A 197 -25.38 1.80 -15.28
CA GLU A 197 -26.20 1.35 -16.39
C GLU A 197 -27.02 2.49 -17.02
N GLY A 198 -26.90 2.67 -18.34
CA GLY A 198 -27.59 3.73 -19.07
C GLY A 198 -27.03 5.16 -18.85
N LYS A 199 -25.96 5.31 -18.06
CA LYS A 199 -25.29 6.59 -17.83
C LYS A 199 -24.34 6.95 -18.97
N ARG A 200 -24.21 8.25 -19.25
CA ARG A 200 -23.17 8.77 -20.16
C ARG A 200 -21.92 9.10 -19.35
N ILE A 201 -20.77 8.56 -19.78
CA ILE A 201 -19.49 8.78 -19.11
C ILE A 201 -18.60 9.62 -20.02
N GLN A 202 -18.01 10.67 -19.50
CA GLN A 202 -17.02 11.49 -20.17
C GLN A 202 -15.65 11.20 -19.60
N LEU A 203 -14.75 10.73 -20.47
CA LEU A 203 -13.36 10.39 -20.14
C LEU A 203 -12.42 11.09 -21.13
N LYS A 204 -11.19 11.38 -20.69
CA LYS A 204 -10.07 11.63 -21.59
C LYS A 204 -9.35 10.33 -21.89
N GLY A 205 -9.07 10.07 -23.14
CA GLY A 205 -8.34 8.90 -23.58
C GLY A 205 -7.31 9.24 -24.65
N LYS A 206 -6.17 8.55 -24.63
CA LYS A 206 -5.21 8.60 -25.74
C LYS A 206 -5.55 7.47 -26.71
N VAL A 207 -5.91 7.80 -27.95
CA VAL A 207 -6.08 6.81 -29.01
C VAL A 207 -4.69 6.26 -29.36
N ILE A 208 -4.49 4.97 -29.08
CA ILE A 208 -3.31 4.24 -29.54
C ILE A 208 -3.76 3.54 -30.81
N ALA A 209 -3.20 3.95 -31.95
CA ALA A 209 -3.46 3.26 -33.22
C ALA A 209 -3.00 1.81 -33.09
N THR A 210 -3.87 0.89 -33.46
CA THR A 210 -3.58 -0.52 -33.61
C THR A 210 -2.90 -0.79 -34.95
#